data_4739911e0e7a3d4599c41b161dcbec36
#
_entry.id   4739911e0e7a3d4599c41b161dcbec36
#
_cell.length_a   1.000
_cell.length_b   1.000
_cell.length_c   1.000
_cell.angle_alpha   90.00
_cell.angle_beta   90.00
_cell.angle_gamma   90.00
#
_symmetry.space_group_name_H-M   'P 1'
#
loop_
_entity.id
_entity.type
_entity.pdbx_description
1 polymer ?
#
loop_
_entity_poly.entity_id
_entity_poly.type
_entity_poly.pdbx_seq_one_letter_code
_entity_poly.pdbx_strand_id
1 'polypeptide(L)'
;AETKLTSFTWLQDKPHVNYLISLVAGPFVKMEDTYKEIPMAFWTLPSEKDQAIHSFRHTKAMMAFFEETIGVPYPWDKYDQVCVNDFVAGGMENTSLTSLTDRTLFTADTENLRSSQGLVAHELAHQWFGDMLTTRNWANIWLNEGFATFFSRKYREEKFGHDEGEYIRYGEFQSYFGSNARWARPTVQYHYYEPIDLFDGHVYAKGSLILNMLQDHLGDDAFKRSIQHYTKENKHKNVETPDLKKAIEEITGQNLDWFFRQWVYEAGFPEYDVKWLYNQRNRTVKLNVEQKHDLTKIKLFSMPVSIRIDDAMHTIWVDEKEMTFELPVDARPRMVVFNSGMRIPCKVNFNKPLSEWITQLEKAPHILDRIAAINVLKKKKGRRNVENALLKAIEKDPFWGVRKEAVQGLASLKPKQHSDMLMKLSEGQDNRVRRAIWNALRNYKNNDVSTFLQNVVSTDSKYYSVSDAFRALVVVDTAAARKKVDALLMRDSHQDVIRRAAISYFGSVKNDINYNRLKELASYGGTTWDARPEAVSQLSRYAKEKRETIDIFVNLLEDRARDVRRRAIFALASHGDKTHLDPLDEVMFKDPALGRDIRYAKKRIFNPMY
;
A
#
# COMPACT_ATOMS: atom_id res chain seq x y z
N ALA A 1 9.05 -42.58 -33.15
CA ALA A 1 9.74 -42.10 -31.96
C ALA A 1 8.80 -42.26 -30.78
N GLU A 2 9.12 -43.15 -29.83
CA GLU A 2 8.38 -43.24 -28.57
C GLU A 2 8.53 -41.91 -27.83
N THR A 3 7.44 -41.20 -27.63
CA THR A 3 7.40 -40.02 -26.76
C THR A 3 7.57 -40.52 -25.32
N LYS A 4 8.73 -40.27 -24.71
CA LYS A 4 8.94 -40.51 -23.28
C LYS A 4 8.03 -39.56 -22.50
N LEU A 5 6.94 -40.08 -22.01
CA LEU A 5 6.06 -39.34 -21.07
C LEU A 5 6.70 -39.40 -19.67
N THR A 6 6.74 -38.25 -19.01
CA THR A 6 7.13 -38.15 -17.58
C THR A 6 5.87 -37.87 -16.78
N SER A 7 5.64 -38.68 -15.74
CA SER A 7 4.51 -38.50 -14.83
C SER A 7 5.00 -37.88 -13.53
N PHE A 8 4.28 -36.88 -13.04
CA PHE A 8 4.49 -36.27 -11.74
C PHE A 8 3.27 -36.57 -10.87
N THR A 9 3.50 -36.96 -9.63
CA THR A 9 2.42 -37.22 -8.66
C THR A 9 2.62 -36.32 -7.45
N TRP A 10 1.59 -35.56 -7.08
CA TRP A 10 1.54 -34.76 -5.85
C TRP A 10 0.46 -35.34 -4.93
N LEU A 11 0.76 -35.40 -3.65
CA LEU A 11 -0.16 -35.84 -2.62
C LEU A 11 -0.34 -34.72 -1.61
N GLN A 12 -1.59 -34.41 -1.28
CA GLN A 12 -1.98 -33.56 -0.16
C GLN A 12 -3.10 -34.28 0.59
N ASP A 13 -2.80 -34.80 1.78
CA ASP A 13 -3.72 -35.59 2.61
C ASP A 13 -4.50 -34.73 3.62
N LYS A 14 -4.07 -33.47 3.83
CA LYS A 14 -4.77 -32.54 4.72
C LYS A 14 -5.88 -31.80 3.98
N PRO A 15 -7.06 -31.63 4.60
CA PRO A 15 -8.16 -30.91 3.97
C PRO A 15 -7.78 -29.46 3.62
N HIS A 16 -8.08 -29.07 2.39
CA HIS A 16 -7.98 -27.69 1.91
C HIS A 16 -9.02 -27.42 0.81
N VAL A 17 -9.24 -26.14 0.49
CA VAL A 17 -10.23 -25.74 -0.50
C VAL A 17 -9.66 -25.82 -1.94
N ASN A 18 -10.53 -26.07 -2.90
CA ASN A 18 -10.14 -26.35 -4.27
C ASN A 18 -9.61 -25.13 -5.04
N TYR A 19 -10.01 -23.91 -4.71
CA TYR A 19 -9.52 -22.71 -5.39
C TYR A 19 -8.03 -22.41 -5.10
N LEU A 20 -7.47 -23.05 -4.08
CA LEU A 20 -6.04 -22.95 -3.73
C LEU A 20 -5.15 -23.92 -4.52
N ILE A 21 -5.74 -24.82 -5.32
CA ILE A 21 -4.96 -25.73 -6.16
C ILE A 21 -4.43 -24.97 -7.38
N SER A 22 -3.12 -25.06 -7.61
CA SER A 22 -2.48 -24.50 -8.79
C SER A 22 -1.58 -25.50 -9.48
N LEU A 23 -1.43 -25.35 -10.79
CA LEU A 23 -0.45 -26.08 -11.60
C LEU A 23 0.42 -25.08 -12.34
N VAL A 24 1.71 -25.11 -12.06
CA VAL A 24 2.70 -24.27 -12.72
C VAL A 24 3.71 -25.12 -13.45
N ALA A 25 3.89 -24.89 -14.76
CA ALA A 25 4.84 -25.62 -15.59
C ALA A 25 5.65 -24.63 -16.45
N GLY A 26 6.97 -24.84 -16.53
CA GLY A 26 7.85 -23.98 -17.29
C GLY A 26 9.32 -24.36 -17.10
N PRO A 27 10.25 -23.64 -17.74
CA PRO A 27 11.69 -23.91 -17.64
C PRO A 27 12.28 -23.31 -16.34
N PHE A 28 11.68 -23.68 -15.20
CA PHE A 28 12.12 -23.18 -13.89
C PHE A 28 13.42 -23.85 -13.42
N VAL A 29 14.24 -23.09 -12.70
CA VAL A 29 15.29 -23.62 -11.82
C VAL A 29 14.77 -23.72 -10.41
N LYS A 30 15.11 -24.81 -9.74
CA LYS A 30 14.78 -25.09 -8.34
C LYS A 30 15.94 -24.68 -7.44
N MET A 31 15.66 -23.94 -6.38
CA MET A 31 16.58 -23.64 -5.28
C MET A 31 16.01 -24.28 -4.02
N GLU A 32 16.69 -25.29 -3.49
CA GLU A 32 16.23 -26.04 -2.33
C GLU A 32 16.71 -25.42 -1.02
N ASP A 33 15.86 -25.50 0.00
CA ASP A 33 16.12 -25.07 1.37
C ASP A 33 15.33 -25.97 2.33
N THR A 34 15.48 -25.76 3.63
CA THR A 34 14.76 -26.53 4.66
C THR A 34 14.52 -25.66 5.87
N TYR A 35 13.32 -25.70 6.45
CA TYR A 35 12.98 -25.11 7.72
C TYR A 35 12.57 -26.22 8.69
N LYS A 36 13.36 -26.47 9.76
CA LYS A 36 13.21 -27.67 10.61
C LYS A 36 13.20 -28.93 9.73
N GLU A 37 12.13 -29.70 9.73
CA GLU A 37 11.95 -30.90 8.90
C GLU A 37 11.12 -30.62 7.62
N ILE A 38 10.71 -29.37 7.39
CA ILE A 38 9.86 -28.98 6.27
C ILE A 38 10.75 -28.65 5.06
N PRO A 39 10.69 -29.42 3.97
CA PRO A 39 11.39 -29.09 2.74
C PRO A 39 10.80 -27.83 2.12
N MET A 40 11.67 -26.97 1.60
CA MET A 40 11.32 -25.72 0.94
C MET A 40 11.97 -25.66 -0.44
N ALA A 41 11.30 -25.03 -1.40
CA ALA A 41 11.89 -24.73 -2.68
C ALA A 41 11.43 -23.38 -3.22
N PHE A 42 12.36 -22.71 -3.93
CA PHE A 42 12.08 -21.48 -4.65
C PHE A 42 12.28 -21.71 -6.14
N TRP A 43 11.28 -21.37 -6.94
CA TRP A 43 11.23 -21.65 -8.37
C TRP A 43 11.17 -20.34 -9.15
N THR A 44 12.09 -20.16 -10.10
CA THR A 44 12.15 -18.98 -10.95
C THR A 44 12.77 -19.31 -12.30
N LEU A 45 12.71 -18.38 -13.26
CA LEU A 45 13.45 -18.53 -14.51
C LEU A 45 14.97 -18.53 -14.25
N PRO A 46 15.77 -19.23 -15.08
CA PRO A 46 17.23 -19.29 -14.89
C PRO A 46 17.92 -17.93 -14.79
N SER A 47 17.44 -16.94 -15.55
CA SER A 47 17.98 -15.56 -15.58
C SER A 47 17.70 -14.77 -14.31
N GLU A 48 16.79 -15.22 -13.44
CA GLU A 48 16.31 -14.51 -12.26
C GLU A 48 16.79 -15.14 -10.94
N LYS A 49 17.59 -16.21 -11.02
CA LYS A 49 18.04 -16.99 -9.88
C LYS A 49 18.67 -16.16 -8.76
N ASP A 50 19.57 -15.26 -9.10
CA ASP A 50 20.27 -14.43 -8.10
C ASP A 50 19.32 -13.45 -7.40
N GLN A 51 18.35 -12.91 -8.14
CA GLN A 51 17.29 -12.07 -7.58
C GLN A 51 16.39 -12.88 -6.62
N ALA A 52 16.07 -14.12 -6.95
CA ALA A 52 15.26 -15.00 -6.11
C ALA A 52 15.96 -15.33 -4.79
N ILE A 53 17.24 -15.67 -4.82
CA ILE A 53 18.07 -15.91 -3.62
C ILE A 53 17.99 -14.68 -2.68
N HIS A 54 18.14 -13.49 -3.24
CA HIS A 54 18.02 -12.26 -2.46
C HIS A 54 16.61 -12.03 -1.92
N SER A 55 15.59 -12.23 -2.75
CA SER A 55 14.20 -11.92 -2.43
C SER A 55 13.61 -12.85 -1.36
N PHE A 56 13.99 -14.11 -1.35
CA PHE A 56 13.43 -15.14 -0.46
C PHE A 56 14.27 -15.44 0.80
N ARG A 57 15.41 -14.76 0.99
CA ARG A 57 16.37 -15.00 2.09
C ARG A 57 15.78 -14.92 3.50
N HIS A 58 14.61 -14.29 3.68
CA HIS A 58 13.96 -14.12 4.98
C HIS A 58 12.80 -15.10 5.24
N THR A 59 12.46 -15.98 4.30
CA THR A 59 11.29 -16.86 4.41
C THR A 59 11.32 -17.73 5.67
N LYS A 60 12.47 -18.31 6.03
CA LYS A 60 12.60 -19.10 7.28
C LYS A 60 12.38 -18.27 8.55
N ALA A 61 12.86 -17.03 8.57
CA ALA A 61 12.63 -16.14 9.70
C ALA A 61 11.13 -15.76 9.84
N MET A 62 10.43 -15.60 8.70
CA MET A 62 8.99 -15.39 8.68
C MET A 62 8.22 -16.60 9.22
N MET A 63 8.60 -17.82 8.81
CA MET A 63 7.99 -19.05 9.33
C MET A 63 8.15 -19.17 10.84
N ALA A 64 9.36 -18.93 11.36
CA ALA A 64 9.63 -18.98 12.80
C ALA A 64 8.78 -17.95 13.57
N PHE A 65 8.71 -16.71 13.08
CA PHE A 65 7.91 -15.65 13.67
C PHE A 65 6.41 -16.00 13.69
N PHE A 66 5.88 -16.54 12.60
CA PHE A 66 4.46 -16.92 12.52
C PHE A 66 4.12 -18.10 13.42
N GLU A 67 4.95 -19.14 13.45
CA GLU A 67 4.74 -20.26 14.38
C GLU A 67 4.69 -19.81 15.84
N GLU A 68 5.62 -18.93 16.24
CA GLU A 68 5.65 -18.41 17.61
C GLU A 68 4.43 -17.52 17.92
N THR A 69 4.07 -16.64 17.00
CA THR A 69 3.01 -15.64 17.24
C THR A 69 1.62 -16.28 17.14
N ILE A 70 1.39 -17.11 16.13
CA ILE A 70 0.12 -17.81 15.87
C ILE A 70 -0.06 -18.99 16.83
N GLY A 71 1.02 -19.58 17.33
CA GLY A 71 1.00 -20.68 18.29
C GLY A 71 0.59 -22.03 17.71
N VAL A 72 0.68 -22.17 16.39
CA VAL A 72 0.46 -23.42 15.63
C VAL A 72 1.62 -23.60 14.67
N PRO A 73 2.31 -24.76 14.68
CA PRO A 73 3.35 -25.06 13.69
C PRO A 73 2.86 -24.92 12.26
N TYR A 74 3.79 -24.73 11.33
CA TYR A 74 3.45 -24.69 9.90
C TYR A 74 2.63 -25.93 9.52
N PRO A 75 1.46 -25.76 8.88
CA PRO A 75 0.48 -26.85 8.83
C PRO A 75 0.69 -27.86 7.69
N TRP A 76 1.58 -27.60 6.73
CA TRP A 76 1.74 -28.39 5.51
C TRP A 76 3.06 -29.15 5.48
N ASP A 77 3.19 -30.15 4.60
CA ASP A 77 4.36 -31.03 4.54
C ASP A 77 5.55 -30.45 3.77
N LYS A 78 5.33 -29.38 3.02
CA LYS A 78 6.37 -28.59 2.32
C LYS A 78 5.96 -27.14 2.18
N TYR A 79 6.90 -26.26 1.84
CA TYR A 79 6.61 -24.90 1.43
C TYR A 79 7.43 -24.47 0.22
N ASP A 80 6.78 -24.27 -0.89
CA ASP A 80 7.41 -23.77 -2.12
C ASP A 80 6.91 -22.35 -2.46
N GLN A 81 7.73 -21.61 -3.19
CA GLN A 81 7.36 -20.33 -3.79
C GLN A 81 7.78 -20.33 -5.26
N VAL A 82 6.90 -19.90 -6.16
CA VAL A 82 7.18 -19.80 -7.60
C VAL A 82 6.92 -18.40 -8.11
N CYS A 83 7.88 -17.83 -8.85
CA CYS A 83 7.68 -16.56 -9.55
C CYS A 83 7.24 -16.81 -10.99
N VAL A 84 6.13 -16.19 -11.38
CA VAL A 84 5.50 -16.34 -12.72
C VAL A 84 5.40 -14.99 -13.39
N ASN A 85 5.76 -14.94 -14.68
CA ASN A 85 5.59 -13.75 -15.49
C ASN A 85 4.11 -13.52 -15.84
N ASP A 86 3.77 -12.25 -16.05
CA ASP A 86 2.40 -11.82 -16.42
C ASP A 86 1.31 -12.32 -15.47
N PHE A 87 1.65 -12.46 -14.18
CA PHE A 87 0.72 -12.91 -13.15
C PHE A 87 -0.34 -11.84 -12.86
N VAL A 88 -1.60 -12.27 -12.67
CA VAL A 88 -2.76 -11.38 -12.54
C VAL A 88 -2.75 -10.56 -11.24
N ALA A 89 -2.14 -11.09 -10.18
CA ALA A 89 -2.07 -10.49 -8.84
C ALA A 89 -0.62 -10.25 -8.40
N GLY A 90 -0.42 -9.79 -7.19
CA GLY A 90 0.90 -9.76 -6.56
C GLY A 90 1.37 -11.15 -6.16
N GLY A 91 0.51 -11.87 -5.45
CA GLY A 91 0.67 -13.24 -5.03
C GLY A 91 -0.68 -13.95 -5.00
N MET A 92 -0.61 -15.25 -4.72
CA MET A 92 -1.73 -16.14 -4.46
C MET A 92 -1.24 -17.23 -3.51
N GLU A 93 -1.96 -17.42 -2.46
CA GLU A 93 -1.64 -18.30 -1.34
C GLU A 93 -1.80 -19.80 -1.63
N ASN A 94 -1.70 -20.24 -2.86
CA ASN A 94 -1.88 -21.66 -3.20
C ASN A 94 -1.23 -22.59 -2.18
N THR A 95 -1.99 -23.52 -1.64
CA THR A 95 -1.61 -24.33 -0.50
C THR A 95 -0.28 -25.04 -0.72
N SER A 96 0.70 -24.78 0.15
CA SER A 96 2.08 -25.27 0.13
C SER A 96 2.94 -24.89 -1.10
N LEU A 97 2.39 -24.15 -2.08
CA LEU A 97 3.11 -23.59 -3.24
C LEU A 97 2.61 -22.19 -3.56
N THR A 98 3.07 -21.19 -2.85
CA THR A 98 2.71 -19.79 -3.11
C THR A 98 3.14 -19.37 -4.53
N SER A 99 2.18 -18.86 -5.30
CA SER A 99 2.44 -18.27 -6.63
C SER A 99 2.65 -16.78 -6.50
N LEU A 100 3.75 -16.26 -7.05
CA LEU A 100 4.13 -14.85 -6.94
C LEU A 100 4.36 -14.25 -8.33
N THR A 101 4.07 -12.99 -8.50
CA THR A 101 4.53 -12.25 -9.68
C THR A 101 6.05 -12.17 -9.71
N ASP A 102 6.65 -12.22 -10.89
CA ASP A 102 8.08 -11.95 -11.12
C ASP A 102 8.53 -10.58 -10.56
N ARG A 103 7.60 -9.64 -10.38
CA ARG A 103 7.85 -8.35 -9.72
C ARG A 103 8.17 -8.47 -8.22
N THR A 104 8.06 -9.66 -7.64
CA THR A 104 8.53 -9.98 -6.29
C THR A 104 10.05 -10.09 -6.21
N LEU A 105 10.71 -10.27 -7.36
CA LEU A 105 12.15 -10.44 -7.45
C LEU A 105 12.85 -9.08 -7.38
N PHE A 106 13.74 -8.92 -6.39
CA PHE A 106 14.48 -7.70 -6.11
C PHE A 106 15.98 -8.00 -5.94
N THR A 107 16.79 -6.99 -6.16
CA THR A 107 18.23 -7.03 -5.90
C THR A 107 18.61 -6.21 -4.67
N ALA A 108 19.82 -6.38 -4.17
CA ALA A 108 20.37 -5.55 -3.08
C ALA A 108 20.35 -4.04 -3.41
N ASP A 109 20.47 -3.69 -4.70
CA ASP A 109 20.44 -2.29 -5.16
C ASP A 109 19.05 -1.63 -5.09
N THR A 110 18.00 -2.43 -4.94
CA THR A 110 16.64 -1.93 -4.72
C THR A 110 16.29 -1.75 -3.24
N GLU A 111 17.11 -2.26 -2.33
CA GLU A 111 16.88 -2.22 -0.88
C GLU A 111 16.59 -0.80 -0.37
N ASN A 112 15.77 -0.73 0.68
CA ASN A 112 15.09 0.42 1.24
C ASN A 112 14.04 1.09 0.34
N LEU A 113 14.00 0.78 -0.96
CA LEU A 113 13.03 1.36 -1.90
C LEU A 113 11.94 0.37 -2.29
N ARG A 114 12.33 -0.87 -2.53
CA ARG A 114 11.48 -2.01 -2.83
C ARG A 114 12.01 -3.25 -2.14
N SER A 115 11.11 -4.11 -1.70
CA SER A 115 11.43 -5.36 -1.02
C SER A 115 10.31 -6.37 -1.25
N SER A 116 10.66 -7.63 -1.39
CA SER A 116 9.74 -8.77 -1.45
C SER A 116 9.07 -9.07 -0.11
N GLN A 117 9.68 -8.63 1.00
CA GLN A 117 9.35 -9.11 2.35
C GLN A 117 7.89 -8.90 2.74
N GLY A 118 7.27 -7.79 2.33
CA GLY A 118 5.86 -7.53 2.63
C GLY A 118 4.93 -8.54 1.95
N LEU A 119 5.15 -8.82 0.67
CA LEU A 119 4.35 -9.77 -0.09
C LEU A 119 4.63 -11.21 0.35
N VAL A 120 5.91 -11.61 0.44
CA VAL A 120 6.28 -12.95 0.88
C VAL A 120 5.72 -13.27 2.26
N ALA A 121 5.79 -12.33 3.22
CA ALA A 121 5.20 -12.51 4.54
C ALA A 121 3.67 -12.58 4.50
N HIS A 122 3.01 -11.84 3.60
CA HIS A 122 1.57 -11.89 3.40
C HIS A 122 1.13 -13.27 2.91
N GLU A 123 1.70 -13.72 1.81
CA GLU A 123 1.37 -15.03 1.23
C GLU A 123 1.74 -16.22 2.14
N LEU A 124 2.82 -16.09 2.91
CA LEU A 124 3.18 -17.11 3.89
C LEU A 124 2.20 -17.15 5.08
N ALA A 125 1.71 -15.99 5.56
CA ALA A 125 0.73 -15.94 6.63
C ALA A 125 -0.61 -16.59 6.24
N HIS A 126 -0.95 -16.54 4.97
CA HIS A 126 -2.12 -17.23 4.43
C HIS A 126 -2.08 -18.74 4.61
N GLN A 127 -0.91 -19.37 4.71
CA GLN A 127 -0.81 -20.79 4.95
C GLN A 127 -1.51 -21.23 6.25
N TRP A 128 -1.70 -20.31 7.21
CA TRP A 128 -2.57 -20.46 8.38
C TRP A 128 -3.95 -19.84 8.14
N PHE A 129 -4.02 -18.57 7.68
CA PHE A 129 -5.26 -17.79 7.54
C PHE A 129 -5.64 -17.62 6.07
N GLY A 130 -6.36 -18.57 5.54
CA GLY A 130 -6.74 -18.71 4.14
C GLY A 130 -6.74 -20.16 3.74
N ASP A 131 -5.68 -20.88 4.10
CA ASP A 131 -5.47 -22.28 3.74
C ASP A 131 -5.91 -23.23 4.84
N MET A 132 -5.25 -23.18 6.02
CA MET A 132 -5.62 -24.03 7.15
C MET A 132 -6.97 -23.63 7.76
N LEU A 133 -7.22 -22.32 7.90
CA LEU A 133 -8.51 -21.74 8.25
C LEU A 133 -9.01 -20.99 7.02
N THR A 134 -10.02 -21.51 6.35
CA THR A 134 -10.59 -20.87 5.15
C THR A 134 -11.96 -20.29 5.47
N THR A 135 -12.26 -19.11 4.95
CA THR A 135 -13.60 -18.54 5.09
C THR A 135 -14.67 -19.41 4.40
N ARG A 136 -15.82 -19.60 5.05
CA ARG A 136 -16.95 -20.37 4.52
C ARG A 136 -17.53 -19.78 3.24
N ASN A 137 -17.45 -18.46 3.11
CA ASN A 137 -17.94 -17.71 1.94
C ASN A 137 -17.13 -16.42 1.75
N TRP A 138 -17.19 -15.86 0.56
CA TRP A 138 -16.44 -14.67 0.19
C TRP A 138 -16.80 -13.42 1.01
N ALA A 139 -18.00 -13.35 1.59
CA ALA A 139 -18.39 -12.23 2.44
C ALA A 139 -17.47 -12.05 3.65
N ASN A 140 -16.88 -13.13 4.15
CA ASN A 140 -15.97 -13.16 5.29
C ASN A 140 -14.49 -13.15 4.89
N ILE A 141 -14.14 -12.87 3.63
CA ILE A 141 -12.76 -12.96 3.10
C ILE A 141 -11.74 -12.08 3.86
N TRP A 142 -12.19 -11.12 4.65
CA TRP A 142 -11.32 -10.34 5.51
C TRP A 142 -10.59 -11.18 6.58
N LEU A 143 -11.13 -12.35 6.94
CA LEU A 143 -10.46 -13.30 7.85
C LEU A 143 -9.22 -13.95 7.21
N ASN A 144 -9.17 -14.04 5.88
CA ASN A 144 -7.97 -14.41 5.16
C ASN A 144 -7.06 -13.18 4.99
N GLU A 145 -7.51 -12.17 4.26
CA GLU A 145 -6.72 -11.03 3.80
C GLU A 145 -6.32 -10.06 4.92
N GLY A 146 -7.22 -9.80 5.85
CA GLY A 146 -6.95 -8.95 7.00
C GLY A 146 -5.91 -9.54 7.94
N PHE A 147 -5.99 -10.84 8.20
CA PHE A 147 -4.98 -11.57 8.99
C PHE A 147 -3.62 -11.58 8.28
N ALA A 148 -3.57 -11.93 7.00
CA ALA A 148 -2.31 -11.95 6.26
C ALA A 148 -1.66 -10.55 6.20
N THR A 149 -2.46 -9.50 6.00
CA THR A 149 -1.99 -8.11 6.03
C THR A 149 -1.46 -7.72 7.41
N PHE A 150 -2.19 -8.06 8.49
CA PHE A 150 -1.78 -7.81 9.87
C PHE A 150 -0.48 -8.52 10.22
N PHE A 151 -0.36 -9.81 9.97
CA PHE A 151 0.83 -10.60 10.30
C PHE A 151 2.04 -10.21 9.45
N SER A 152 1.85 -9.88 8.17
CA SER A 152 2.91 -9.31 7.33
C SER A 152 3.46 -8.00 7.91
N ARG A 153 2.60 -7.11 8.41
CA ARG A 153 3.02 -5.89 9.09
C ARG A 153 3.73 -6.18 10.41
N LYS A 154 3.21 -7.11 11.23
CA LYS A 154 3.81 -7.48 12.52
C LYS A 154 5.20 -8.10 12.35
N TYR A 155 5.42 -8.94 11.33
CA TYR A 155 6.75 -9.44 10.99
C TYR A 155 7.71 -8.28 10.63
N ARG A 156 7.24 -7.31 9.85
CA ARG A 156 8.08 -6.16 9.46
C ARG A 156 8.34 -5.22 10.64
N GLU A 157 7.40 -5.08 11.56
CA GLU A 157 7.59 -4.37 12.83
C GLU A 157 8.68 -5.02 13.69
N GLU A 158 8.63 -6.35 13.84
CA GLU A 158 9.65 -7.13 14.53
C GLU A 158 11.03 -6.98 13.87
N LYS A 159 11.07 -7.06 12.55
CA LYS A 159 12.32 -7.05 11.78
C LYS A 159 12.96 -5.67 11.66
N PHE A 160 12.18 -4.61 11.50
CA PHE A 160 12.66 -3.26 11.17
C PHE A 160 12.35 -2.21 12.24
N GLY A 161 11.71 -2.61 13.32
CA GLY A 161 11.35 -1.76 14.45
C GLY A 161 9.92 -1.21 14.40
N HIS A 162 9.45 -0.79 15.58
CA HIS A 162 8.08 -0.33 15.81
C HIS A 162 7.64 0.80 14.86
N ASP A 163 8.48 1.80 14.65
CA ASP A 163 8.16 2.93 13.78
C ASP A 163 7.93 2.51 12.31
N GLU A 164 8.63 1.47 11.83
CA GLU A 164 8.39 0.92 10.49
C GLU A 164 7.00 0.25 10.41
N GLY A 165 6.63 -0.55 11.43
CA GLY A 165 5.28 -1.14 11.53
C GLY A 165 4.19 -0.09 11.56
N GLU A 166 4.36 0.96 12.34
CA GLU A 166 3.43 2.09 12.45
C GLU A 166 3.31 2.87 11.13
N TYR A 167 4.41 3.04 10.40
CA TYR A 167 4.36 3.71 9.11
C TYR A 167 3.66 2.88 8.03
N ILE A 168 3.77 1.54 8.10
CA ILE A 168 2.97 0.63 7.27
C ILE A 168 1.50 0.77 7.62
N ARG A 169 1.15 0.80 8.92
CA ARG A 169 -0.22 1.00 9.40
C ARG A 169 -0.80 2.34 8.92
N TYR A 170 0.00 3.40 8.85
CA TYR A 170 -0.41 4.65 8.20
C TYR A 170 -0.81 4.45 6.73
N GLY A 171 -0.08 3.62 5.99
CA GLY A 171 -0.47 3.22 4.63
C GLY A 171 -1.79 2.45 4.57
N GLU A 172 -2.06 1.59 5.54
CA GLU A 172 -3.33 0.87 5.66
C GLU A 172 -4.52 1.85 5.87
N PHE A 173 -4.37 2.89 6.71
CA PHE A 173 -5.39 3.95 6.83
C PHE A 173 -5.68 4.63 5.48
N GLN A 174 -4.63 5.00 4.74
CA GLN A 174 -4.81 5.65 3.44
C GLN A 174 -5.52 4.73 2.43
N SER A 175 -5.17 3.45 2.42
CA SER A 175 -5.80 2.43 1.57
C SER A 175 -7.28 2.26 1.91
N TYR A 176 -7.62 2.14 3.19
CA TYR A 176 -9.01 2.02 3.64
C TYR A 176 -9.84 3.27 3.29
N PHE A 177 -9.34 4.46 3.60
CA PHE A 177 -10.05 5.70 3.26
C PHE A 177 -10.26 5.86 1.76
N GLY A 178 -9.27 5.49 0.95
CA GLY A 178 -9.40 5.50 -0.51
C GLY A 178 -10.45 4.51 -1.03
N SER A 179 -10.54 3.32 -0.45
CA SER A 179 -11.55 2.31 -0.82
C SER A 179 -12.94 2.74 -0.37
N ASN A 180 -13.08 3.23 0.86
CA ASN A 180 -14.36 3.71 1.40
C ASN A 180 -14.90 4.93 0.62
N ALA A 181 -14.03 5.79 0.11
CA ALA A 181 -14.43 6.92 -0.74
C ALA A 181 -15.00 6.47 -2.10
N ARG A 182 -14.54 5.31 -2.61
CA ARG A 182 -15.06 4.73 -3.87
C ARG A 182 -16.33 3.94 -3.66
N TRP A 183 -16.37 3.15 -2.61
CA TRP A 183 -17.52 2.31 -2.26
C TRP A 183 -17.56 2.10 -0.75
N ALA A 184 -18.38 2.89 -0.06
CA ALA A 184 -18.58 2.74 1.38
C ALA A 184 -19.43 1.49 1.66
N ARG A 185 -18.83 0.50 2.31
CA ARG A 185 -19.45 -0.78 2.64
C ARG A 185 -18.94 -1.36 3.96
N PRO A 186 -19.67 -2.32 4.56
CA PRO A 186 -19.16 -3.15 5.64
C PRO A 186 -17.91 -3.94 5.22
N THR A 187 -17.15 -4.41 6.21
CA THR A 187 -16.04 -5.35 5.97
C THR A 187 -16.59 -6.71 5.56
N VAL A 188 -17.58 -7.24 6.29
CA VAL A 188 -18.37 -8.40 5.86
C VAL A 188 -19.50 -7.91 4.96
N GLN A 189 -19.50 -8.36 3.70
CA GLN A 189 -20.43 -7.90 2.66
C GLN A 189 -20.97 -9.06 1.83
N TYR A 190 -22.27 -9.33 1.95
CA TYR A 190 -22.94 -10.41 1.22
C TYR A 190 -23.48 -10.01 -0.17
N HIS A 191 -23.56 -8.70 -0.44
CA HIS A 191 -24.05 -8.18 -1.72
C HIS A 191 -22.88 -7.71 -2.58
N TYR A 192 -22.44 -8.54 -3.51
CA TYR A 192 -21.39 -8.27 -4.49
C TYR A 192 -21.74 -8.93 -5.83
N TYR A 193 -21.22 -8.40 -6.92
CA TYR A 193 -21.44 -8.96 -8.25
C TYR A 193 -20.53 -10.18 -8.51
N GLU A 194 -19.24 -10.03 -8.20
CA GLU A 194 -18.25 -11.10 -8.28
C GLU A 194 -17.36 -11.08 -7.02
N PRO A 195 -16.81 -12.23 -6.60
CA PRO A 195 -15.91 -12.28 -5.44
C PRO A 195 -14.78 -11.24 -5.50
N ILE A 196 -14.19 -11.03 -6.69
CA ILE A 196 -13.08 -10.07 -6.87
C ILE A 196 -13.45 -8.63 -6.50
N ASP A 197 -14.72 -8.26 -6.51
CA ASP A 197 -15.16 -6.92 -6.11
C ASP A 197 -14.95 -6.64 -4.63
N LEU A 198 -14.85 -7.69 -3.80
CA LEU A 198 -14.57 -7.59 -2.38
C LEU A 198 -13.09 -7.35 -2.05
N PHE A 199 -12.17 -7.65 -2.99
CA PHE A 199 -10.73 -7.55 -2.77
C PHE A 199 -10.25 -6.09 -2.90
N ASP A 200 -10.46 -5.31 -1.85
CA ASP A 200 -10.13 -3.90 -1.75
C ASP A 200 -9.63 -3.53 -0.32
N GLY A 201 -9.42 -2.25 -0.04
CA GLY A 201 -8.95 -1.79 1.26
C GLY A 201 -9.90 -2.10 2.45
N HIS A 202 -11.11 -2.62 2.22
CA HIS A 202 -11.98 -3.06 3.33
C HIS A 202 -11.57 -4.42 3.88
N VAL A 203 -11.17 -5.36 3.04
CA VAL A 203 -10.79 -6.70 3.49
C VAL A 203 -9.31 -6.77 3.87
N TYR A 204 -8.43 -6.09 3.14
CA TYR A 204 -7.00 -6.01 3.45
C TYR A 204 -6.70 -5.02 4.58
N ALA A 205 -6.76 -3.74 4.26
CA ALA A 205 -6.31 -2.66 5.15
C ALA A 205 -7.22 -2.51 6.38
N LYS A 206 -8.56 -2.39 6.20
CA LYS A 206 -9.48 -2.30 7.33
C LYS A 206 -9.49 -3.60 8.13
N GLY A 207 -9.38 -4.77 7.48
CA GLY A 207 -9.24 -6.06 8.16
C GLY A 207 -8.04 -6.07 9.12
N SER A 208 -6.86 -5.64 8.66
CA SER A 208 -5.67 -5.48 9.49
C SER A 208 -5.88 -4.45 10.61
N LEU A 209 -6.52 -3.32 10.32
CA LEU A 209 -6.82 -2.28 11.33
C LEU A 209 -7.81 -2.77 12.39
N ILE A 210 -8.79 -3.63 12.05
CA ILE A 210 -9.70 -4.27 13.01
C ILE A 210 -8.91 -5.14 14.00
N LEU A 211 -7.99 -5.97 13.51
CA LEU A 211 -7.12 -6.77 14.37
C LEU A 211 -6.22 -5.91 15.25
N ASN A 212 -5.70 -4.80 14.72
CA ASN A 212 -4.93 -3.85 15.52
C ASN A 212 -5.77 -3.18 16.62
N MET A 213 -6.99 -2.75 16.31
CA MET A 213 -7.89 -2.18 17.31
C MET A 213 -8.28 -3.19 18.39
N LEU A 214 -8.45 -4.47 18.03
CA LEU A 214 -8.66 -5.55 19.01
C LEU A 214 -7.42 -5.73 19.89
N GLN A 215 -6.21 -5.73 19.30
CA GLN A 215 -4.96 -5.80 20.07
C GLN A 215 -4.83 -4.61 21.04
N ASP A 216 -5.10 -3.39 20.57
CA ASP A 216 -5.06 -2.18 21.40
C ASP A 216 -6.10 -2.21 22.53
N HIS A 217 -7.28 -2.78 22.30
CA HIS A 217 -8.36 -2.86 23.28
C HIS A 217 -8.13 -3.96 24.34
N LEU A 218 -7.66 -5.13 23.91
CA LEU A 218 -7.49 -6.31 24.76
C LEU A 218 -6.12 -6.35 25.47
N GLY A 219 -5.14 -5.64 24.92
CA GLY A 219 -3.73 -5.78 25.27
C GLY A 219 -3.06 -6.97 24.56
N ASP A 220 -1.73 -6.90 24.45
CA ASP A 220 -0.95 -7.83 23.62
C ASP A 220 -1.11 -9.30 24.04
N ASP A 221 -1.07 -9.59 25.33
CA ASP A 221 -1.15 -10.97 25.86
C ASP A 221 -2.52 -11.60 25.62
N ALA A 222 -3.60 -10.90 25.97
CA ALA A 222 -4.96 -11.42 25.78
C ALA A 222 -5.29 -11.57 24.27
N PHE A 223 -4.87 -10.63 23.45
CA PHE A 223 -5.00 -10.72 22.00
C PHE A 223 -4.24 -11.94 21.45
N LYS A 224 -2.95 -12.10 21.80
CA LYS A 224 -2.12 -13.25 21.36
C LYS A 224 -2.80 -14.57 21.74
N ARG A 225 -3.21 -14.73 22.99
CA ARG A 225 -3.90 -15.95 23.45
C ARG A 225 -5.20 -16.20 22.69
N SER A 226 -5.96 -15.16 22.41
CA SER A 226 -7.23 -15.26 21.66
C SER A 226 -7.00 -15.73 20.22
N ILE A 227 -6.00 -15.19 19.54
CA ILE A 227 -5.65 -15.62 18.17
C ILE A 227 -5.14 -17.07 18.18
N GLN A 228 -4.31 -17.44 19.14
CA GLN A 228 -3.85 -18.82 19.30
C GLN A 228 -4.99 -19.80 19.56
N HIS A 229 -5.95 -19.41 20.39
CA HIS A 229 -7.15 -20.21 20.67
C HIS A 229 -8.01 -20.35 19.39
N TYR A 230 -8.32 -19.23 18.72
CA TYR A 230 -9.07 -19.23 17.46
C TYR A 230 -8.43 -20.17 16.42
N THR A 231 -7.11 -20.11 16.27
CA THR A 231 -6.39 -20.90 15.29
C THR A 231 -6.39 -22.40 15.63
N LYS A 232 -6.21 -22.76 16.89
CA LYS A 232 -6.22 -24.16 17.36
C LYS A 232 -7.59 -24.81 17.24
N GLU A 233 -8.64 -24.11 17.68
CA GLU A 233 -10.02 -24.63 17.67
C GLU A 233 -10.58 -24.81 16.26
N ASN A 234 -10.09 -24.02 15.30
CA ASN A 234 -10.61 -24.03 13.93
C ASN A 234 -9.64 -24.63 12.91
N LYS A 235 -8.62 -25.32 13.35
CA LYS A 235 -7.64 -25.98 12.47
C LYS A 235 -8.32 -26.90 11.45
N HIS A 236 -8.04 -26.68 10.15
CA HIS A 236 -8.62 -27.38 9.00
C HIS A 236 -10.16 -27.30 8.92
N LYS A 237 -10.72 -26.16 9.34
CA LYS A 237 -12.18 -25.90 9.26
C LYS A 237 -12.46 -24.64 8.42
N ASN A 238 -13.72 -24.54 7.99
CA ASN A 238 -14.24 -23.31 7.42
C ASN A 238 -14.76 -22.40 8.53
N VAL A 239 -14.42 -21.13 8.46
CA VAL A 239 -14.69 -20.13 9.51
C VAL A 239 -15.48 -18.93 8.99
N GLU A 240 -16.18 -18.28 9.90
CA GLU A 240 -16.86 -17.01 9.71
C GLU A 240 -16.51 -16.04 10.84
N THR A 241 -16.84 -14.77 10.69
CA THR A 241 -16.57 -13.73 11.70
C THR A 241 -17.04 -14.08 13.12
N PRO A 242 -18.21 -14.74 13.34
CA PRO A 242 -18.63 -15.17 14.68
C PRO A 242 -17.66 -16.14 15.36
N ASP A 243 -16.94 -16.99 14.60
CA ASP A 243 -15.99 -17.93 15.18
C ASP A 243 -14.79 -17.21 15.81
N LEU A 244 -14.27 -16.17 15.14
CA LEU A 244 -13.24 -15.31 15.71
C LEU A 244 -13.74 -14.57 16.96
N LYS A 245 -14.93 -13.96 16.88
CA LYS A 245 -15.53 -13.27 18.03
C LYS A 245 -15.67 -14.20 19.22
N LYS A 246 -16.25 -15.39 19.03
CA LYS A 246 -16.43 -16.40 20.05
C LYS A 246 -15.09 -16.78 20.72
N ALA A 247 -14.06 -17.05 19.92
CA ALA A 247 -12.75 -17.41 20.46
C ALA A 247 -12.13 -16.30 21.33
N ILE A 248 -12.33 -15.02 20.96
CA ILE A 248 -11.86 -13.89 21.77
C ILE A 248 -12.67 -13.78 23.06
N GLU A 249 -13.99 -13.92 22.99
CA GLU A 249 -14.88 -13.85 24.16
C GLU A 249 -14.62 -14.99 25.15
N GLU A 250 -14.30 -16.19 24.67
CA GLU A 250 -13.93 -17.35 25.52
C GLU A 250 -12.63 -17.11 26.31
N ILE A 251 -11.65 -16.42 25.73
CA ILE A 251 -10.36 -16.14 26.39
C ILE A 251 -10.45 -14.93 27.31
N THR A 252 -11.24 -13.92 26.96
CA THR A 252 -11.24 -12.63 27.65
C THR A 252 -12.41 -12.44 28.62
N GLY A 253 -13.49 -13.20 28.44
CA GLY A 253 -14.77 -13.00 29.17
C GLY A 253 -15.50 -11.70 28.80
N GLN A 254 -15.05 -10.96 27.79
CA GLN A 254 -15.64 -9.68 27.37
C GLN A 254 -16.69 -9.89 26.28
N ASN A 255 -17.81 -9.19 26.35
CA ASN A 255 -18.76 -9.10 25.24
C ASN A 255 -18.25 -8.09 24.21
N LEU A 256 -18.05 -8.53 22.97
CA LEU A 256 -17.53 -7.73 21.87
C LEU A 256 -18.57 -7.42 20.78
N ASP A 257 -19.87 -7.63 21.05
CA ASP A 257 -20.95 -7.33 20.09
C ASP A 257 -20.90 -5.89 19.59
N TRP A 258 -20.65 -4.94 20.48
CA TRP A 258 -20.50 -3.52 20.15
C TRP A 258 -19.38 -3.27 19.14
N PHE A 259 -18.24 -3.96 19.30
CA PHE A 259 -17.05 -3.80 18.45
C PHE A 259 -17.29 -4.37 17.05
N PHE A 260 -17.69 -5.66 16.97
CA PHE A 260 -17.91 -6.34 15.69
C PHE A 260 -19.04 -5.71 14.90
N ARG A 261 -20.15 -5.30 15.55
CA ARG A 261 -21.25 -4.61 14.90
C ARG A 261 -20.77 -3.38 14.14
N GLN A 262 -20.07 -2.45 14.79
CA GLN A 262 -19.71 -1.16 14.20
C GLN A 262 -18.50 -1.25 13.23
N TRP A 263 -17.54 -2.12 13.50
CA TRP A 263 -16.33 -2.18 12.68
C TRP A 263 -16.37 -3.21 11.56
N VAL A 264 -17.12 -4.29 11.73
CA VAL A 264 -17.17 -5.40 10.79
C VAL A 264 -18.45 -5.40 9.96
N TYR A 265 -19.60 -5.22 10.60
CA TYR A 265 -20.92 -5.36 9.98
C TYR A 265 -21.55 -4.02 9.53
N GLU A 266 -21.01 -2.89 9.95
CA GLU A 266 -21.47 -1.56 9.53
C GLU A 266 -20.42 -0.86 8.65
N ALA A 267 -20.89 0.05 7.77
CA ALA A 267 -20.03 0.80 6.87
C ALA A 267 -19.48 2.07 7.52
N GLY A 268 -18.38 2.58 6.98
CA GLY A 268 -17.85 3.89 7.33
C GLY A 268 -16.90 3.89 8.54
N PHE A 269 -16.64 5.08 9.01
CA PHE A 269 -15.77 5.41 10.15
C PHE A 269 -16.21 6.74 10.77
N PRO A 270 -15.86 7.01 12.04
CA PRO A 270 -16.25 8.27 12.68
C PRO A 270 -15.48 9.47 12.12
N GLU A 271 -16.15 10.61 12.08
CA GLU A 271 -15.55 11.91 11.83
C GLU A 271 -15.79 12.79 13.06
N TYR A 272 -14.71 13.30 13.65
CA TYR A 272 -14.75 14.07 14.89
C TYR A 272 -14.43 15.54 14.67
N ASP A 273 -15.25 16.44 15.26
CA ASP A 273 -14.86 17.82 15.56
C ASP A 273 -14.41 17.89 17.02
N VAL A 274 -13.19 18.36 17.23
CA VAL A 274 -12.55 18.40 18.55
C VAL A 274 -12.12 19.83 18.88
N LYS A 275 -12.38 20.25 20.11
CA LYS A 275 -11.92 21.52 20.68
C LYS A 275 -11.45 21.31 22.11
N TRP A 276 -10.48 22.07 22.55
CA TRP A 276 -10.07 22.04 23.94
C TRP A 276 -9.82 23.43 24.51
N LEU A 277 -10.02 23.55 25.83
CA LEU A 277 -9.72 24.75 26.61
C LEU A 277 -9.04 24.35 27.91
N TYR A 278 -8.10 25.16 28.35
CA TYR A 278 -7.49 25.00 29.66
C TYR A 278 -8.27 25.79 30.71
N ASN A 279 -8.73 25.12 31.74
CA ASN A 279 -9.31 25.74 32.93
C ASN A 279 -8.24 25.91 33.99
N GLN A 280 -7.75 27.13 34.14
CA GLN A 280 -6.68 27.44 35.11
C GLN A 280 -7.12 27.25 36.57
N ARG A 281 -8.39 27.51 36.86
CA ARG A 281 -8.92 27.40 38.25
C ARG A 281 -8.93 25.95 38.72
N ASN A 282 -9.40 25.05 37.88
CA ASN A 282 -9.54 23.62 38.21
C ASN A 282 -8.30 22.80 37.79
N ARG A 283 -7.33 23.40 37.07
CA ARG A 283 -6.21 22.70 36.43
C ARG A 283 -6.68 21.50 35.59
N THR A 284 -7.67 21.75 34.71
CA THR A 284 -8.18 20.72 33.82
C THR A 284 -8.10 21.16 32.36
N VAL A 285 -7.93 20.20 31.46
CA VAL A 285 -8.25 20.33 30.03
C VAL A 285 -9.71 19.94 29.85
N LYS A 286 -10.54 20.88 29.44
CA LYS A 286 -11.89 20.64 28.99
C LYS A 286 -11.86 20.31 27.50
N LEU A 287 -12.15 19.05 27.14
CA LEU A 287 -12.14 18.52 25.79
C LEU A 287 -13.58 18.31 25.33
N ASN A 288 -13.99 19.04 24.27
CA ASN A 288 -15.29 18.83 23.61
C ASN A 288 -15.07 17.98 22.36
N VAL A 289 -15.86 16.91 22.22
CA VAL A 289 -15.79 15.97 21.11
C VAL A 289 -17.19 15.82 20.52
N GLU A 290 -17.30 16.04 19.21
CA GLU A 290 -18.56 15.87 18.48
C GLU A 290 -18.36 14.93 17.30
N GLN A 291 -19.23 13.92 17.14
CA GLN A 291 -19.28 13.05 15.95
C GLN A 291 -20.05 13.75 14.84
N LYS A 292 -19.37 14.10 13.73
CA LYS A 292 -19.86 14.95 12.62
C LYS A 292 -20.25 14.20 11.35
N HIS A 293 -20.03 12.90 11.27
CA HIS A 293 -20.42 12.13 10.08
C HIS A 293 -21.95 12.15 9.89
N ASP A 294 -22.41 11.85 8.70
CA ASP A 294 -23.83 11.83 8.32
C ASP A 294 -24.56 10.66 9.02
N LEU A 295 -25.25 10.96 10.10
CA LEU A 295 -25.97 9.97 10.92
C LEU A 295 -27.17 9.32 10.21
N THR A 296 -27.55 9.81 9.02
CA THR A 296 -28.57 9.13 8.18
C THR A 296 -27.98 7.93 7.45
N LYS A 297 -26.66 7.85 7.33
CA LYS A 297 -25.92 6.80 6.60
C LYS A 297 -25.03 5.95 7.50
N ILE A 298 -24.48 6.53 8.56
CA ILE A 298 -23.49 5.91 9.44
C ILE A 298 -23.95 6.15 10.86
N LYS A 299 -24.10 5.08 11.65
CA LYS A 299 -24.50 5.18 13.06
C LYS A 299 -23.40 5.79 13.91
N LEU A 300 -23.76 6.25 15.12
CA LEU A 300 -22.78 6.68 16.12
C LEU A 300 -21.84 5.53 16.48
N PHE A 301 -20.57 5.88 16.62
CA PHE A 301 -19.55 4.96 17.12
C PHE A 301 -19.43 5.08 18.63
N SER A 302 -19.25 3.92 19.29
CA SER A 302 -19.01 3.83 20.73
C SER A 302 -17.67 3.13 20.95
N MET A 303 -16.65 3.86 21.49
CA MET A 303 -15.32 3.28 21.63
C MET A 303 -14.40 4.10 22.52
N PRO A 304 -13.31 3.48 23.03
CA PRO A 304 -12.23 4.20 23.69
C PRO A 304 -11.39 4.98 22.68
N VAL A 305 -11.05 6.22 23.03
CA VAL A 305 -10.16 7.09 22.23
C VAL A 305 -9.00 7.54 23.09
N SER A 306 -7.78 7.36 22.57
CA SER A 306 -6.55 7.78 23.24
C SER A 306 -6.32 9.28 23.08
N ILE A 307 -6.07 9.96 24.20
CA ILE A 307 -5.75 11.39 24.25
C ILE A 307 -4.37 11.56 24.87
N ARG A 308 -3.47 12.23 24.15
CA ARG A 308 -2.19 12.65 24.72
C ARG A 308 -2.26 14.11 25.13
N ILE A 309 -1.86 14.39 26.35
CA ILE A 309 -1.71 15.74 26.87
C ILE A 309 -0.26 15.86 27.33
N ASP A 310 0.56 16.60 26.58
CA ASP A 310 2.02 16.64 26.71
C ASP A 310 2.59 15.18 26.79
N ASP A 311 3.15 14.77 27.91
CA ASP A 311 3.72 13.44 28.10
C ASP A 311 2.71 12.40 28.64
N ALA A 312 1.56 12.84 29.14
CA ALA A 312 0.55 11.97 29.73
C ALA A 312 -0.41 11.37 28.69
N MET A 313 -0.77 10.11 28.89
CA MET A 313 -1.79 9.42 28.10
C MET A 313 -3.07 9.23 28.92
N HIS A 314 -4.19 9.59 28.29
CA HIS A 314 -5.53 9.38 28.83
C HIS A 314 -6.34 8.58 27.82
N THR A 315 -7.37 7.90 28.31
CA THR A 315 -8.38 7.23 27.48
C THR A 315 -9.76 7.77 27.85
N ILE A 316 -10.53 8.20 26.87
CA ILE A 316 -11.92 8.62 27.03
C ILE A 316 -12.83 7.67 26.27
N TRP A 317 -14.03 7.43 26.75
CA TRP A 317 -15.03 6.66 26.02
C TRP A 317 -15.98 7.61 25.32
N VAL A 318 -16.06 7.51 23.97
CA VAL A 318 -16.93 8.36 23.15
C VAL A 318 -18.04 7.50 22.58
N ASP A 319 -19.29 7.73 22.99
CA ASP A 319 -20.49 6.95 22.61
C ASP A 319 -21.71 7.81 22.28
N GLU A 320 -21.64 9.12 22.53
CA GLU A 320 -22.71 10.05 22.17
C GLU A 320 -22.29 10.97 21.01
N LYS A 321 -23.28 11.68 20.45
CA LYS A 321 -23.04 12.64 19.39
C LYS A 321 -22.12 13.78 19.82
N GLU A 322 -22.29 14.30 21.03
CA GLU A 322 -21.51 15.37 21.62
C GLU A 322 -21.21 15.07 23.08
N MET A 323 -19.93 15.13 23.44
CA MET A 323 -19.47 14.87 24.81
C MET A 323 -18.42 15.90 25.22
N THR A 324 -18.36 16.12 26.54
CA THR A 324 -17.35 16.96 27.17
C THR A 324 -16.62 16.16 28.25
N PHE A 325 -15.30 16.21 28.22
CA PHE A 325 -14.42 15.55 29.20
C PHE A 325 -13.59 16.59 29.93
N GLU A 326 -13.40 16.40 31.23
CA GLU A 326 -12.47 17.20 32.04
C GLU A 326 -11.30 16.31 32.48
N LEU A 327 -10.13 16.58 31.94
CA LEU A 327 -8.91 15.80 32.18
C LEU A 327 -7.96 16.61 33.08
N PRO A 328 -7.53 16.09 34.23
CA PRO A 328 -6.64 16.81 35.15
C PRO A 328 -5.25 16.97 34.52
N VAL A 329 -4.64 18.16 34.77
CA VAL A 329 -3.29 18.49 34.32
C VAL A 329 -2.59 19.40 35.34
N ASP A 330 -1.27 19.32 35.45
CA ASP A 330 -0.53 20.14 36.41
C ASP A 330 -0.40 21.59 35.98
N ALA A 331 -0.32 21.85 34.68
CA ALA A 331 -0.15 23.16 34.09
C ALA A 331 -0.87 23.25 32.72
N ARG A 332 -0.91 24.44 32.14
CA ARG A 332 -1.43 24.62 30.78
C ARG A 332 -0.62 23.79 29.77
N PRO A 333 -1.23 22.84 29.07
CA PRO A 333 -0.52 22.00 28.10
C PRO A 333 0.03 22.80 26.91
N ARG A 334 1.13 22.32 26.40
CA ARG A 334 1.72 22.80 25.13
C ARG A 334 1.21 22.01 23.93
N MET A 335 0.70 20.80 24.18
CA MET A 335 0.25 19.88 23.14
C MET A 335 -0.89 19.00 23.66
N VAL A 336 -2.00 18.96 22.90
CA VAL A 336 -3.10 18.01 23.08
C VAL A 336 -3.29 17.26 21.76
N VAL A 337 -3.27 15.92 21.78
CA VAL A 337 -3.47 15.07 20.61
C VAL A 337 -4.67 14.17 20.83
N PHE A 338 -5.64 14.26 19.94
CA PHE A 338 -6.80 13.38 19.90
C PHE A 338 -6.53 12.18 19.00
N ASN A 339 -6.90 10.98 19.42
CA ASN A 339 -6.57 9.71 18.78
C ASN A 339 -5.06 9.56 18.58
N SER A 340 -4.29 9.78 19.67
CA SER A 340 -2.83 9.68 19.67
C SER A 340 -2.39 8.29 19.20
N GLY A 341 -1.41 8.28 18.29
CA GLY A 341 -0.97 7.07 17.61
C GLY A 341 -1.91 6.59 16.51
N MET A 342 -2.96 7.36 16.14
CA MET A 342 -3.96 6.95 15.14
C MET A 342 -4.48 5.52 15.39
N ARG A 343 -4.90 5.20 16.62
CA ARG A 343 -5.30 3.84 16.98
C ARG A 343 -6.61 3.39 16.31
N ILE A 344 -7.51 4.34 16.04
CA ILE A 344 -8.77 4.09 15.33
C ILE A 344 -8.81 4.80 13.98
N PRO A 345 -9.38 4.18 12.93
CA PRO A 345 -9.58 4.83 11.63
C PRO A 345 -10.69 5.88 11.76
N CYS A 346 -10.30 7.15 11.81
CA CYS A 346 -11.22 8.28 11.87
C CYS A 346 -10.67 9.49 11.15
N LYS A 347 -11.54 10.44 10.81
CA LYS A 347 -11.14 11.80 10.48
C LYS A 347 -11.31 12.70 11.69
N VAL A 348 -10.34 13.58 11.91
CA VAL A 348 -10.35 14.51 13.02
C VAL A 348 -10.16 15.93 12.50
N ASN A 349 -11.13 16.79 12.77
CA ASN A 349 -11.00 18.23 12.64
C ASN A 349 -10.72 18.81 14.03
N PHE A 350 -9.43 19.02 14.33
CA PHE A 350 -9.02 19.52 15.62
C PHE A 350 -8.69 21.00 15.53
N ASN A 351 -9.56 21.85 16.07
CA ASN A 351 -9.35 23.30 16.08
C ASN A 351 -8.42 23.70 17.22
N LYS A 352 -7.14 23.90 16.91
CA LYS A 352 -6.10 24.34 17.84
C LYS A 352 -5.10 25.29 17.18
N PRO A 353 -4.34 26.08 17.96
CA PRO A 353 -3.39 27.05 17.43
C PRO A 353 -2.32 26.40 16.55
N LEU A 354 -1.85 27.16 15.55
CA LEU A 354 -0.79 26.70 14.65
C LEU A 354 0.52 26.34 15.40
N SER A 355 0.85 27.09 16.45
CA SER A 355 2.01 26.82 17.32
C SER A 355 1.93 25.47 17.98
N GLU A 356 0.74 25.01 18.36
CA GLU A 356 0.54 23.70 18.96
C GLU A 356 0.74 22.56 17.94
N TRP A 357 0.32 22.74 16.69
CA TRP A 357 0.62 21.80 15.61
C TRP A 357 2.13 21.71 15.33
N ILE A 358 2.85 22.83 15.41
CA ILE A 358 4.31 22.84 15.29
C ILE A 358 4.94 22.13 16.48
N THR A 359 4.48 22.37 17.70
CA THR A 359 4.94 21.65 18.90
C THR A 359 4.69 20.15 18.77
N GLN A 360 3.52 19.74 18.28
CA GLN A 360 3.21 18.34 18.03
C GLN A 360 4.18 17.68 17.03
N LEU A 361 4.49 18.37 15.92
CA LEU A 361 5.49 17.89 14.97
C LEU A 361 6.87 17.73 15.61
N GLU A 362 7.27 18.65 16.48
CA GLU A 362 8.61 18.66 17.07
C GLU A 362 8.77 17.74 18.29
N LYS A 363 7.69 17.47 19.03
CA LYS A 363 7.76 16.89 20.38
C LYS A 363 6.96 15.61 20.57
N ALA A 364 5.94 15.34 19.75
CA ALA A 364 5.16 14.12 19.93
C ALA A 364 6.03 12.87 19.78
N PRO A 365 6.01 11.95 20.77
CA PRO A 365 6.88 10.77 20.73
C PRO A 365 6.47 9.81 19.61
N HIS A 366 5.16 9.70 19.32
CA HIS A 366 4.65 8.77 18.33
C HIS A 366 4.77 9.35 16.92
N ILE A 367 5.30 8.57 15.94
CA ILE A 367 5.50 9.03 14.57
C ILE A 367 4.21 9.46 13.89
N LEU A 368 3.09 8.75 14.15
CA LEU A 368 1.81 9.08 13.52
C LEU A 368 1.22 10.39 14.03
N ASP A 369 1.51 10.80 15.26
CA ASP A 369 1.14 12.10 15.78
C ASP A 369 1.92 13.22 15.07
N ARG A 370 3.22 13.00 14.81
CA ARG A 370 4.04 13.92 14.02
C ARG A 370 3.57 14.02 12.56
N ILE A 371 3.22 12.89 11.94
CA ILE A 371 2.64 12.84 10.59
C ILE A 371 1.27 13.54 10.54
N ALA A 372 0.42 13.37 11.57
CA ALA A 372 -0.84 14.09 11.67
C ALA A 372 -0.63 15.62 11.67
N ALA A 373 0.37 16.10 12.40
CA ALA A 373 0.73 17.51 12.39
C ALA A 373 1.19 17.98 10.99
N ILE A 374 2.04 17.22 10.30
CA ILE A 374 2.46 17.51 8.92
C ILE A 374 1.24 17.62 8.00
N ASN A 375 0.27 16.71 8.12
CA ASN A 375 -0.94 16.70 7.29
C ASN A 375 -1.83 17.95 7.46
N VAL A 376 -1.77 18.61 8.61
CA VAL A 376 -2.43 19.91 8.84
C VAL A 376 -1.55 21.05 8.36
N LEU A 377 -0.27 21.04 8.70
CA LEU A 377 0.70 22.10 8.39
C LEU A 377 0.88 22.30 6.89
N LYS A 378 0.92 21.21 6.09
CA LYS A 378 1.05 21.26 4.62
C LYS A 378 -0.05 22.03 3.89
N LYS A 379 -1.16 22.38 4.58
CA LYS A 379 -2.26 23.21 4.05
C LYS A 379 -2.11 24.70 4.39
N LYS A 380 -1.14 25.09 5.22
CA LYS A 380 -0.96 26.44 5.77
C LYS A 380 0.08 27.26 4.97
N LYS A 381 -0.25 27.54 3.69
CA LYS A 381 0.63 28.27 2.75
C LYS A 381 1.03 29.67 3.25
N GLY A 382 2.24 30.11 2.87
CA GLY A 382 2.75 31.45 3.15
C GLY A 382 3.08 31.69 4.64
N ARG A 383 3.27 30.64 5.42
CA ARG A 383 3.63 30.73 6.84
C ARG A 383 5.07 30.26 7.04
N ARG A 384 5.99 31.21 7.19
CA ARG A 384 7.43 30.92 7.33
C ARG A 384 7.77 30.03 8.52
N ASN A 385 7.04 30.16 9.64
CA ASN A 385 7.22 29.28 10.80
C ASN A 385 6.85 27.82 10.50
N VAL A 386 5.86 27.59 9.62
CA VAL A 386 5.50 26.24 9.15
C VAL A 386 6.59 25.66 8.26
N GLU A 387 7.09 26.46 7.30
CA GLU A 387 8.18 26.03 6.41
C GLU A 387 9.43 25.67 7.22
N ASN A 388 9.80 26.49 8.21
CA ASN A 388 10.93 26.24 9.11
C ASN A 388 10.71 24.97 9.94
N ALA A 389 9.51 24.72 10.46
CA ALA A 389 9.22 23.49 11.22
C ALA A 389 9.33 22.23 10.34
N LEU A 390 8.85 22.29 9.09
CA LEU A 390 8.98 21.17 8.15
C LEU A 390 10.45 20.95 7.76
N LEU A 391 11.23 22.00 7.50
CA LEU A 391 12.68 21.90 7.23
C LEU A 391 13.42 21.27 8.40
N LYS A 392 13.11 21.67 9.64
CA LYS A 392 13.69 21.08 10.85
C LYS A 392 13.33 19.60 10.99
N ALA A 393 12.08 19.22 10.64
CA ALA A 393 11.68 17.81 10.65
C ALA A 393 12.42 17.00 9.57
N ILE A 394 12.65 17.55 8.36
CA ILE A 394 13.46 16.90 7.32
C ILE A 394 14.90 16.66 7.80
N GLU A 395 15.46 17.62 8.50
CA GLU A 395 16.85 17.55 8.99
C GLU A 395 17.01 16.61 10.18
N LYS A 396 16.08 16.66 11.15
CA LYS A 396 16.32 16.15 12.52
C LYS A 396 15.41 15.03 12.98
N ASP A 397 14.31 14.76 12.32
CA ASP A 397 13.43 13.68 12.78
C ASP A 397 14.17 12.32 12.69
N PRO A 398 14.17 11.50 13.76
CA PRO A 398 14.90 10.25 13.77
C PRO A 398 14.36 9.25 12.74
N PHE A 399 13.06 9.29 12.43
CA PHE A 399 12.44 8.33 11.55
C PHE A 399 12.35 8.83 10.11
N TRP A 400 12.85 8.05 9.16
CA TRP A 400 12.87 8.40 7.73
C TRP A 400 11.48 8.72 7.16
N GLY A 401 10.42 8.02 7.63
CA GLY A 401 9.05 8.23 7.16
C GLY A 401 8.53 9.62 7.50
N VAL A 402 8.79 10.13 8.70
CA VAL A 402 8.43 11.51 9.07
C VAL A 402 9.22 12.51 8.24
N ARG A 403 10.53 12.28 8.03
CA ARG A 403 11.34 13.14 7.13
C ARG A 403 10.76 13.18 5.72
N LYS A 404 10.38 12.03 5.16
CA LYS A 404 9.74 11.92 3.83
C LYS A 404 8.42 12.69 3.77
N GLU A 405 7.53 12.51 4.77
CA GLU A 405 6.25 13.21 4.82
C GLU A 405 6.45 14.74 4.98
N ALA A 406 7.48 15.16 5.73
CA ALA A 406 7.82 16.58 5.86
C ALA A 406 8.31 17.19 4.53
N VAL A 407 9.11 16.45 3.74
CA VAL A 407 9.49 16.88 2.37
C VAL A 407 8.26 17.06 1.49
N GLN A 408 7.34 16.10 1.49
CA GLN A 408 6.11 16.18 0.72
C GLN A 408 5.20 17.32 1.21
N GLY A 409 5.15 17.54 2.52
CA GLY A 409 4.46 18.65 3.15
C GLY A 409 5.00 20.00 2.68
N LEU A 410 6.32 20.18 2.71
CA LEU A 410 6.99 21.37 2.23
C LEU A 410 6.74 21.60 0.74
N ALA A 411 6.87 20.56 -0.09
CA ALA A 411 6.58 20.63 -1.52
C ALA A 411 5.14 21.09 -1.82
N SER A 412 4.16 20.68 -0.99
CA SER A 412 2.74 21.07 -1.14
C SER A 412 2.50 22.56 -0.88
N LEU A 413 3.32 23.19 -0.03
CA LEU A 413 3.26 24.63 0.23
C LEU A 413 3.77 25.45 -0.96
N LYS A 414 4.57 24.84 -1.87
CA LYS A 414 5.22 25.48 -3.04
C LYS A 414 6.00 26.74 -2.64
N PRO A 415 6.92 26.67 -1.68
CA PRO A 415 7.72 27.83 -1.29
C PRO A 415 8.61 28.25 -2.46
N LYS A 416 8.86 29.57 -2.59
CA LYS A 416 9.73 30.13 -3.64
C LYS A 416 11.23 29.92 -3.36
N GLN A 417 11.56 29.61 -2.12
CA GLN A 417 12.92 29.42 -1.61
C GLN A 417 13.08 27.97 -1.12
N HIS A 418 14.25 27.62 -0.68
CA HIS A 418 14.63 26.32 -0.08
C HIS A 418 15.13 25.24 -1.05
N SER A 419 15.31 25.50 -2.35
CA SER A 419 15.95 24.54 -3.26
C SER A 419 17.34 24.13 -2.76
N ASP A 420 18.18 25.10 -2.40
CA ASP A 420 19.55 24.87 -1.93
C ASP A 420 19.59 24.07 -0.63
N MET A 421 18.65 24.39 0.30
CA MET A 421 18.52 23.64 1.53
C MET A 421 18.09 22.20 1.26
N LEU A 422 17.12 21.97 0.35
CA LEU A 422 16.69 20.62 -0.01
C LEU A 422 17.80 19.82 -0.70
N MET A 423 18.58 20.44 -1.59
CA MET A 423 19.74 19.81 -2.22
C MET A 423 20.76 19.39 -1.16
N LYS A 424 21.12 20.30 -0.23
CA LYS A 424 22.03 20.01 0.88
C LYS A 424 21.49 18.93 1.81
N LEU A 425 20.22 19.00 2.20
CA LEU A 425 19.57 18.02 3.08
C LEU A 425 19.43 16.63 2.44
N SER A 426 19.67 16.47 1.14
CA SER A 426 19.65 15.15 0.50
C SER A 426 20.89 14.31 0.79
N GLU A 427 21.98 14.94 1.21
CA GLU A 427 23.23 14.27 1.54
C GLU A 427 23.05 13.38 2.78
N GLY A 428 23.53 12.13 2.72
CA GLY A 428 23.44 11.17 3.83
C GLY A 428 22.02 10.69 4.21
N GLN A 429 20.97 11.12 3.47
CA GLN A 429 19.62 10.69 3.74
C GLN A 429 19.32 9.27 3.24
N ASP A 430 18.33 8.64 3.90
CA ASP A 430 17.70 7.42 3.41
C ASP A 430 17.20 7.62 1.97
N ASN A 431 17.36 6.62 1.11
CA ASN A 431 16.97 6.69 -0.30
C ASN A 431 15.52 7.08 -0.51
N ARG A 432 14.61 6.69 0.40
CA ARG A 432 13.18 7.03 0.37
C ARG A 432 12.95 8.52 0.58
N VAL A 433 13.77 9.17 1.42
CA VAL A 433 13.76 10.62 1.67
C VAL A 433 14.36 11.36 0.48
N ARG A 434 15.52 10.91 -0.03
CA ARG A 434 16.17 11.47 -1.23
C ARG A 434 15.20 11.54 -2.42
N ARG A 435 14.49 10.44 -2.70
CA ARG A 435 13.48 10.40 -3.78
C ARG A 435 12.36 11.42 -3.57
N ALA A 436 11.90 11.62 -2.33
CA ALA A 436 10.92 12.66 -2.02
C ALA A 436 11.49 14.07 -2.29
N ILE A 437 12.78 14.30 -1.99
CA ILE A 437 13.47 15.55 -2.28
C ILE A 437 13.55 15.79 -3.80
N TRP A 438 13.93 14.76 -4.61
CA TRP A 438 13.92 14.89 -6.07
C TRP A 438 12.56 15.32 -6.60
N ASN A 439 11.49 14.71 -6.10
CA ASN A 439 10.14 15.10 -6.47
C ASN A 439 9.77 16.52 -6.01
N ALA A 440 10.24 16.95 -4.84
CA ALA A 440 10.01 18.32 -4.34
C ALA A 440 10.75 19.37 -5.19
N LEU A 441 11.95 19.07 -5.66
CA LEU A 441 12.76 19.96 -6.50
C LEU A 441 12.10 20.32 -7.84
N ARG A 442 11.10 19.57 -8.30
CA ARG A 442 10.28 19.91 -9.48
C ARG A 442 9.58 21.27 -9.36
N ASN A 443 9.42 21.80 -8.16
CA ASN A 443 8.81 23.10 -7.92
C ASN A 443 9.77 24.27 -8.19
N TYR A 444 11.08 24.02 -8.39
CA TYR A 444 12.12 25.02 -8.51
C TYR A 444 12.82 24.95 -9.89
N LYS A 445 12.43 25.87 -10.78
CA LYS A 445 12.97 25.94 -12.15
C LYS A 445 14.15 26.91 -12.22
N ASN A 446 15.34 26.48 -11.79
CA ASN A 446 16.57 27.25 -11.86
C ASN A 446 17.74 26.37 -12.30
N ASN A 447 18.87 27.01 -12.67
CA ASN A 447 20.04 26.32 -13.20
C ASN A 447 20.72 25.41 -12.16
N ASP A 448 20.75 25.79 -10.89
CA ASP A 448 21.39 25.01 -9.82
C ASP A 448 20.67 23.68 -9.61
N VAL A 449 19.32 23.71 -9.56
CA VAL A 449 18.51 22.49 -9.49
C VAL A 449 18.65 21.64 -10.75
N SER A 450 18.71 22.26 -11.95
CA SER A 450 18.96 21.53 -13.19
C SER A 450 20.29 20.80 -13.16
N THR A 451 21.38 21.51 -12.83
CA THR A 451 22.73 20.95 -12.73
C THR A 451 22.81 19.83 -11.69
N PHE A 452 22.20 20.05 -10.52
CA PHE A 452 22.15 19.06 -9.45
C PHE A 452 21.45 17.77 -9.90
N LEU A 453 20.24 17.87 -10.48
CA LEU A 453 19.48 16.72 -10.98
C LEU A 453 20.20 16.00 -12.12
N GLN A 454 20.88 16.72 -13.02
CA GLN A 454 21.72 16.13 -14.07
C GLN A 454 22.84 15.29 -13.49
N ASN A 455 23.47 15.78 -12.42
CA ASN A 455 24.51 15.02 -11.70
C ASN A 455 23.93 13.75 -11.09
N VAL A 456 22.82 13.83 -10.35
CA VAL A 456 22.15 12.66 -9.75
C VAL A 456 21.81 11.62 -10.83
N VAL A 457 21.22 12.03 -11.96
CA VAL A 457 20.88 11.12 -13.07
C VAL A 457 22.11 10.40 -13.61
N SER A 458 23.28 11.05 -13.61
CA SER A 458 24.52 10.50 -14.17
C SER A 458 25.30 9.63 -13.18
N THR A 459 25.26 9.93 -11.89
CA THR A 459 26.17 9.34 -10.89
C THR A 459 25.50 8.44 -9.86
N ASP A 460 24.18 8.56 -9.65
CA ASP A 460 23.49 7.74 -8.65
C ASP A 460 23.41 6.28 -9.13
N SER A 461 23.75 5.35 -8.24
CA SER A 461 23.69 3.91 -8.52
C SER A 461 22.29 3.33 -8.32
N LYS A 462 21.39 4.00 -7.56
CA LYS A 462 20.07 3.48 -7.20
C LYS A 462 19.04 3.77 -8.30
N TYR A 463 18.57 2.73 -8.95
CA TYR A 463 17.69 2.81 -10.13
C TYR A 463 16.45 3.70 -9.94
N TYR A 464 15.76 3.57 -8.80
CA TYR A 464 14.57 4.37 -8.49
C TYR A 464 14.92 5.84 -8.23
N SER A 465 16.09 6.12 -7.65
CA SER A 465 16.58 7.48 -7.45
C SER A 465 16.86 8.16 -8.79
N VAL A 466 17.57 7.49 -9.71
CA VAL A 466 17.83 7.97 -11.08
C VAL A 466 16.50 8.25 -11.81
N SER A 467 15.54 7.33 -11.73
CA SER A 467 14.23 7.48 -12.34
C SER A 467 13.50 8.74 -11.86
N ASP A 468 13.44 8.96 -10.53
CA ASP A 468 12.74 10.12 -9.97
C ASP A 468 13.47 11.43 -10.25
N ALA A 469 14.81 11.44 -10.20
CA ALA A 469 15.62 12.60 -10.56
C ALA A 469 15.45 12.98 -12.03
N PHE A 470 15.42 12.00 -12.95
CA PHE A 470 15.15 12.27 -14.35
C PHE A 470 13.75 12.82 -14.61
N ARG A 471 12.72 12.24 -13.98
CA ARG A 471 11.35 12.76 -14.06
C ARG A 471 11.25 14.20 -13.51
N ALA A 472 12.03 14.53 -12.48
CA ALA A 472 12.13 15.89 -11.97
C ALA A 472 12.84 16.81 -12.97
N LEU A 473 13.95 16.35 -13.56
CA LEU A 473 14.70 17.10 -14.56
C LEU A 473 13.85 17.45 -15.79
N VAL A 474 12.99 16.54 -16.25
CA VAL A 474 12.05 16.80 -17.36
C VAL A 474 11.17 18.03 -17.09
N VAL A 475 10.77 18.26 -15.82
CA VAL A 475 9.94 19.40 -15.43
C VAL A 475 10.76 20.67 -15.23
N VAL A 476 11.96 20.54 -14.68
CA VAL A 476 12.85 21.67 -14.33
C VAL A 476 13.54 22.21 -15.58
N ASP A 477 14.11 21.30 -16.39
CA ASP A 477 14.90 21.62 -17.58
C ASP A 477 14.71 20.55 -18.66
N THR A 478 13.72 20.77 -19.51
CA THR A 478 13.36 19.86 -20.59
C THR A 478 14.51 19.68 -21.61
N ALA A 479 15.31 20.73 -21.85
CA ALA A 479 16.41 20.68 -22.82
C ALA A 479 17.57 19.82 -22.29
N ALA A 480 17.91 19.94 -21.01
CA ALA A 480 18.87 19.07 -20.37
C ALA A 480 18.40 17.61 -20.34
N ALA A 481 17.10 17.37 -20.05
CA ALA A 481 16.51 16.04 -20.06
C ALA A 481 16.58 15.40 -21.47
N ARG A 482 16.34 16.18 -22.53
CA ARG A 482 16.44 15.69 -23.92
C ARG A 482 17.82 15.13 -24.24
N LYS A 483 18.89 15.73 -23.72
CA LYS A 483 20.26 15.26 -23.94
C LYS A 483 20.57 13.90 -23.29
N LYS A 484 19.76 13.49 -22.32
CA LYS A 484 19.99 12.26 -21.55
C LYS A 484 19.02 11.12 -21.90
N VAL A 485 17.89 11.42 -22.53
CA VAL A 485 16.79 10.45 -22.70
C VAL A 485 17.22 9.21 -23.50
N ASP A 486 17.99 9.38 -24.56
CA ASP A 486 18.38 8.26 -25.44
C ASP A 486 19.33 7.28 -24.71
N ALA A 487 20.28 7.81 -23.91
CA ALA A 487 21.16 6.99 -23.09
C ALA A 487 20.38 6.23 -21.98
N LEU A 488 19.36 6.87 -21.39
CA LEU A 488 18.53 6.24 -20.36
C LEU A 488 17.58 5.18 -20.94
N LEU A 489 17.17 5.28 -22.20
CA LEU A 489 16.41 4.23 -22.89
C LEU A 489 17.23 2.94 -23.05
N MET A 490 18.55 3.06 -23.17
CA MET A 490 19.46 1.91 -23.33
C MET A 490 20.01 1.39 -22.01
N ARG A 491 19.78 2.11 -20.90
CA ARG A 491 20.31 1.72 -19.58
C ARG A 491 19.43 0.64 -18.96
N ASP A 492 20.02 -0.52 -18.71
CA ASP A 492 19.36 -1.59 -17.99
C ASP A 492 19.15 -1.25 -16.51
N SER A 493 18.05 -1.73 -15.98
CA SER A 493 17.70 -1.53 -14.57
C SER A 493 16.64 -2.53 -14.15
N HIS A 494 16.56 -2.81 -12.83
CA HIS A 494 15.54 -3.66 -12.29
C HIS A 494 14.13 -3.22 -12.78
N GLN A 495 13.38 -4.14 -13.39
CA GLN A 495 12.04 -3.92 -13.95
C GLN A 495 11.96 -2.70 -14.89
N ASP A 496 13.04 -2.42 -15.61
CA ASP A 496 13.14 -1.30 -16.56
C ASP A 496 12.79 0.09 -15.99
N VAL A 497 12.94 0.29 -14.67
CA VAL A 497 12.49 1.52 -14.02
C VAL A 497 13.12 2.78 -14.59
N ILE A 498 14.38 2.72 -15.05
CA ILE A 498 15.07 3.85 -15.71
C ILE A 498 14.55 4.05 -17.13
N ARG A 499 14.42 2.97 -17.92
CA ARG A 499 13.88 3.00 -19.29
C ARG A 499 12.44 3.54 -19.29
N ARG A 500 11.60 3.10 -18.35
CA ARG A 500 10.24 3.62 -18.16
C ARG A 500 10.22 5.12 -17.84
N ALA A 501 11.17 5.62 -17.04
CA ALA A 501 11.31 7.05 -16.81
C ALA A 501 11.69 7.81 -18.08
N ALA A 502 12.61 7.27 -18.90
CA ALA A 502 12.96 7.83 -20.20
C ALA A 502 11.76 7.86 -21.17
N ILE A 503 10.98 6.78 -21.25
CA ILE A 503 9.74 6.73 -22.04
C ILE A 503 8.74 7.82 -21.61
N SER A 504 8.63 8.10 -20.31
CA SER A 504 7.73 9.14 -19.81
C SER A 504 8.08 10.57 -20.28
N TYR A 505 9.31 10.81 -20.71
CA TYR A 505 9.71 12.07 -21.35
C TYR A 505 8.88 12.35 -22.59
N PHE A 506 8.73 11.37 -23.49
CA PHE A 506 8.02 11.52 -24.77
C PHE A 506 6.53 11.85 -24.60
N GLY A 507 5.90 11.37 -23.52
CA GLY A 507 4.52 11.75 -23.18
C GLY A 507 4.40 13.10 -22.48
N SER A 508 5.48 13.57 -21.84
CA SER A 508 5.52 14.85 -21.12
C SER A 508 5.86 16.02 -22.03
N VAL A 509 6.64 15.78 -23.10
CA VAL A 509 7.08 16.76 -24.08
C VAL A 509 6.41 16.45 -25.41
N LYS A 510 5.22 17.01 -25.62
CA LYS A 510 4.38 16.69 -26.78
C LYS A 510 4.88 17.35 -28.06
N ASN A 511 5.16 16.55 -29.08
CA ASN A 511 5.39 16.90 -30.48
C ASN A 511 5.28 15.65 -31.35
N ASP A 512 5.28 15.80 -32.68
CA ASP A 512 5.12 14.68 -33.62
C ASP A 512 6.27 13.67 -33.59
N ILE A 513 7.48 14.11 -33.35
CA ILE A 513 8.65 13.23 -33.22
C ILE A 513 8.46 12.29 -32.02
N ASN A 514 8.09 12.84 -30.87
CA ASN A 514 7.87 12.09 -29.65
C ASN A 514 6.63 11.19 -29.74
N TYR A 515 5.58 11.64 -30.43
CA TYR A 515 4.42 10.82 -30.74
C TYR A 515 4.81 9.57 -31.54
N ASN A 516 5.54 9.75 -32.64
CA ASN A 516 5.99 8.64 -33.48
C ASN A 516 6.91 7.70 -32.69
N ARG A 517 7.80 8.25 -31.88
CA ARG A 517 8.66 7.44 -31.00
C ARG A 517 7.85 6.58 -30.00
N LEU A 518 6.79 7.13 -29.43
CA LEU A 518 5.91 6.35 -28.54
C LEU A 518 5.15 5.25 -29.28
N LYS A 519 4.72 5.47 -30.53
CA LYS A 519 4.11 4.42 -31.34
C LYS A 519 5.07 3.26 -31.58
N GLU A 520 6.33 3.56 -31.94
CA GLU A 520 7.39 2.55 -32.08
C GLU A 520 7.58 1.76 -30.78
N LEU A 521 7.75 2.46 -29.65
CA LEU A 521 7.99 1.84 -28.34
C LEU A 521 6.79 1.04 -27.81
N ALA A 522 5.57 1.40 -28.18
CA ALA A 522 4.34 0.67 -27.82
C ALA A 522 4.12 -0.59 -28.66
N SER A 523 4.68 -0.66 -29.87
CA SER A 523 4.55 -1.81 -30.75
C SER A 523 5.26 -3.05 -30.20
N TYR A 524 4.88 -4.23 -30.67
CA TYR A 524 5.50 -5.49 -30.28
C TYR A 524 6.98 -5.49 -30.71
N GLY A 525 7.89 -5.73 -29.75
CA GLY A 525 9.34 -5.68 -29.99
C GLY A 525 9.93 -4.27 -30.03
N GLY A 526 9.15 -3.19 -29.91
CA GLY A 526 9.64 -1.81 -29.92
C GLY A 526 10.46 -1.43 -28.69
N THR A 527 10.25 -2.09 -27.57
CA THR A 527 11.06 -2.01 -26.35
C THR A 527 10.89 -3.32 -25.55
N THR A 528 11.52 -3.40 -24.38
CA THR A 528 11.41 -4.55 -23.49
C THR A 528 9.98 -4.78 -23.01
N TRP A 529 9.68 -6.03 -22.61
CA TRP A 529 8.36 -6.44 -22.12
C TRP A 529 7.84 -5.53 -21.01
N ASP A 530 8.68 -5.26 -19.99
CA ASP A 530 8.31 -4.45 -18.82
C ASP A 530 8.13 -2.95 -19.13
N ALA A 531 8.79 -2.45 -20.15
CA ALA A 531 8.74 -1.03 -20.50
C ALA A 531 7.59 -0.68 -21.47
N ARG A 532 7.09 -1.63 -22.27
CA ARG A 532 6.01 -1.39 -23.25
C ARG A 532 4.72 -0.82 -22.64
N PRO A 533 4.21 -1.32 -21.49
CA PRO A 533 3.03 -0.74 -20.87
C PRO A 533 3.17 0.74 -20.53
N GLU A 534 4.37 1.22 -20.23
CA GLU A 534 4.62 2.64 -20.02
C GLU A 534 4.46 3.43 -21.33
N ALA A 535 4.96 2.92 -22.45
CA ALA A 535 4.80 3.57 -23.76
C ALA A 535 3.33 3.73 -24.14
N VAL A 536 2.51 2.69 -23.94
CA VAL A 536 1.05 2.75 -24.15
C VAL A 536 0.40 3.81 -23.25
N SER A 537 0.78 3.85 -21.98
CA SER A 537 0.27 4.86 -21.03
C SER A 537 0.64 6.28 -21.42
N GLN A 538 1.85 6.50 -21.95
CA GLN A 538 2.27 7.82 -22.39
C GLN A 538 1.64 8.21 -23.73
N LEU A 539 1.41 7.24 -24.61
CA LEU A 539 0.73 7.47 -25.90
C LEU A 539 -0.72 7.96 -25.68
N SER A 540 -1.40 7.49 -24.62
CA SER A 540 -2.77 7.94 -24.29
C SER A 540 -2.88 9.45 -24.04
N ARG A 541 -1.79 10.12 -23.69
CA ARG A 541 -1.76 11.57 -23.48
C ARG A 541 -1.95 12.37 -24.78
N TYR A 542 -1.74 11.72 -25.93
CA TYR A 542 -1.93 12.33 -27.25
C TYR A 542 -3.34 12.10 -27.82
N ALA A 543 -4.13 11.17 -27.28
CA ALA A 543 -5.40 10.73 -27.85
C ALA A 543 -6.45 11.84 -28.05
N LYS A 544 -6.39 12.93 -27.25
CA LYS A 544 -7.26 14.09 -27.43
C LYS A 544 -6.91 14.92 -28.67
N GLU A 545 -5.62 14.99 -29.03
CA GLU A 545 -5.09 15.78 -30.12
C GLU A 545 -4.96 14.96 -31.41
N LYS A 546 -4.72 13.65 -31.27
CA LYS A 546 -4.51 12.67 -32.33
C LYS A 546 -5.48 11.51 -32.17
N ARG A 547 -6.68 11.64 -32.74
CA ARG A 547 -7.78 10.66 -32.56
C ARG A 547 -7.44 9.28 -33.12
N GLU A 548 -6.58 9.19 -34.14
CA GLU A 548 -6.06 7.92 -34.67
C GLU A 548 -5.32 7.07 -33.63
N THR A 549 -4.95 7.66 -32.49
CA THR A 549 -4.33 6.94 -31.37
C THR A 549 -5.32 5.93 -30.74
N ILE A 550 -6.62 6.17 -30.87
CA ILE A 550 -7.65 5.29 -30.32
C ILE A 550 -7.64 3.93 -31.05
N ASP A 551 -7.48 3.94 -32.37
CA ASP A 551 -7.37 2.70 -33.14
C ASP A 551 -6.15 1.86 -32.73
N ILE A 552 -5.06 2.52 -32.34
CA ILE A 552 -3.89 1.83 -31.76
C ILE A 552 -4.26 1.10 -30.47
N PHE A 553 -5.07 1.72 -29.59
CA PHE A 553 -5.49 1.07 -28.35
C PHE A 553 -6.45 -0.10 -28.61
N VAL A 554 -7.34 0.02 -29.59
CA VAL A 554 -8.20 -1.10 -30.00
C VAL A 554 -7.34 -2.28 -30.46
N ASN A 555 -6.35 -2.05 -31.31
CA ASN A 555 -5.44 -3.10 -31.77
C ASN A 555 -4.61 -3.71 -30.62
N LEU A 556 -4.23 -2.92 -29.61
CA LEU A 556 -3.48 -3.39 -28.44
C LEU A 556 -4.35 -4.19 -27.43
N LEU A 557 -5.66 -4.27 -27.61
CA LEU A 557 -6.51 -5.19 -26.84
C LEU A 557 -6.21 -6.66 -27.14
N GLU A 558 -5.62 -6.97 -28.30
CA GLU A 558 -5.19 -8.31 -28.70
C GLU A 558 -3.71 -8.59 -28.41
N ASP A 559 -3.02 -7.69 -27.69
CA ASP A 559 -1.60 -7.87 -27.37
C ASP A 559 -1.36 -9.09 -26.49
N ARG A 560 -0.21 -9.77 -26.66
CA ARG A 560 0.17 -10.94 -25.86
C ARG A 560 0.40 -10.59 -24.39
N ALA A 561 0.94 -9.39 -24.09
CA ALA A 561 1.19 -8.93 -22.75
C ALA A 561 -0.11 -8.41 -22.10
N ARG A 562 -0.52 -9.03 -20.99
CA ARG A 562 -1.72 -8.58 -20.24
C ARG A 562 -1.61 -7.13 -19.79
N ASP A 563 -0.45 -6.69 -19.32
CA ASP A 563 -0.25 -5.30 -18.89
C ASP A 563 -0.41 -4.30 -20.04
N VAL A 564 -0.07 -4.68 -21.28
CA VAL A 564 -0.32 -3.86 -22.47
C VAL A 564 -1.81 -3.78 -22.74
N ARG A 565 -2.53 -4.92 -22.76
CA ARG A 565 -4.00 -4.95 -22.90
C ARG A 565 -4.66 -4.10 -21.82
N ARG A 566 -4.24 -4.23 -20.58
CA ARG A 566 -4.75 -3.45 -19.44
C ARG A 566 -4.55 -1.95 -19.64
N ARG A 567 -3.38 -1.50 -20.15
CA ARG A 567 -3.16 -0.07 -20.45
C ARG A 567 -4.02 0.42 -21.61
N ALA A 568 -4.25 -0.40 -22.62
CA ALA A 568 -5.17 -0.09 -23.70
C ALA A 568 -6.62 0.07 -23.19
N ILE A 569 -7.10 -0.82 -22.32
CA ILE A 569 -8.41 -0.72 -21.64
C ILE A 569 -8.55 0.62 -20.90
N PHE A 570 -7.56 1.03 -20.10
CA PHE A 570 -7.60 2.32 -19.39
C PHE A 570 -7.51 3.54 -20.31
N ALA A 571 -6.80 3.42 -21.42
CA ALA A 571 -6.77 4.47 -22.44
C ALA A 571 -8.15 4.62 -23.11
N LEU A 572 -8.81 3.52 -23.46
CA LEU A 572 -10.18 3.52 -23.99
C LEU A 572 -11.20 4.03 -22.95
N ALA A 573 -11.03 3.69 -21.67
CA ALA A 573 -11.86 4.24 -20.58
C ALA A 573 -11.80 5.78 -20.51
N SER A 574 -10.69 6.37 -20.92
CA SER A 574 -10.45 7.82 -20.83
C SER A 574 -10.75 8.58 -22.11
N HIS A 575 -10.69 7.93 -23.27
CA HIS A 575 -10.72 8.57 -24.58
C HIS A 575 -11.65 7.90 -25.58
N GLY A 576 -12.11 6.67 -25.31
CA GLY A 576 -13.05 5.92 -26.14
C GLY A 576 -14.48 6.43 -26.04
N ASP A 577 -15.34 5.85 -26.84
CA ASP A 577 -16.79 6.09 -26.86
C ASP A 577 -17.54 4.75 -26.98
N LYS A 578 -18.85 4.80 -27.18
CA LYS A 578 -19.72 3.61 -27.20
C LYS A 578 -19.37 2.58 -28.30
N THR A 579 -18.70 2.99 -29.37
CA THR A 579 -18.27 2.07 -30.44
C THR A 579 -17.18 1.09 -30.00
N HIS A 580 -16.54 1.35 -28.85
CA HIS A 580 -15.45 0.54 -28.28
C HIS A 580 -15.95 -0.49 -27.24
N LEU A 581 -17.27 -0.59 -27.02
CA LEU A 581 -17.82 -1.52 -26.02
C LEU A 581 -17.69 -2.97 -26.47
N ASP A 582 -17.98 -3.28 -27.73
CA ASP A 582 -17.89 -4.63 -28.26
C ASP A 582 -16.46 -5.19 -28.23
N PRO A 583 -15.42 -4.44 -28.69
CA PRO A 583 -14.04 -4.87 -28.51
C PRO A 583 -13.66 -5.16 -27.04
N LEU A 584 -14.16 -4.38 -26.08
CA LEU A 584 -13.92 -4.62 -24.66
C LEU A 584 -14.60 -5.89 -24.16
N ASP A 585 -15.80 -6.21 -24.65
CA ASP A 585 -16.50 -7.46 -24.31
C ASP A 585 -15.79 -8.70 -24.86
N GLU A 586 -15.23 -8.62 -26.07
CA GLU A 586 -14.41 -9.70 -26.62
C GLU A 586 -13.18 -10.01 -25.77
N VAL A 587 -12.48 -8.96 -25.27
CA VAL A 587 -11.34 -9.16 -24.36
C VAL A 587 -11.79 -9.77 -23.05
N MET A 588 -12.95 -9.36 -22.49
CA MET A 588 -13.47 -9.92 -21.25
C MET A 588 -13.77 -11.42 -21.39
N PHE A 589 -14.26 -11.84 -22.56
CA PHE A 589 -14.50 -13.25 -22.85
C PHE A 589 -13.20 -14.05 -22.96
N LYS A 590 -12.16 -13.47 -23.63
CA LYS A 590 -10.85 -14.13 -23.83
C LYS A 590 -9.98 -14.13 -22.58
N ASP A 591 -10.05 -13.08 -21.74
CA ASP A 591 -9.28 -12.91 -20.50
C ASP A 591 -10.18 -12.39 -19.36
N PRO A 592 -10.94 -13.29 -18.70
CA PRO A 592 -11.83 -12.90 -17.60
C PRO A 592 -11.11 -12.20 -16.44
N ALA A 593 -9.81 -12.40 -16.28
CA ALA A 593 -9.01 -11.74 -15.26
C ALA A 593 -8.95 -10.20 -15.43
N LEU A 594 -9.22 -9.68 -16.63
CA LEU A 594 -9.38 -8.24 -16.91
C LEU A 594 -10.84 -7.74 -16.71
N GLY A 595 -11.77 -8.60 -16.33
CA GLY A 595 -13.20 -8.29 -16.24
C GLY A 595 -13.50 -7.06 -15.37
N ARG A 596 -12.85 -6.90 -14.22
CA ARG A 596 -13.01 -5.72 -13.35
C ARG A 596 -12.55 -4.42 -14.05
N ASP A 597 -11.40 -4.46 -14.72
CA ASP A 597 -10.86 -3.29 -15.42
C ASP A 597 -11.75 -2.91 -16.62
N ILE A 598 -12.30 -3.92 -17.31
CA ILE A 598 -13.23 -3.72 -18.43
C ILE A 598 -14.57 -3.16 -17.94
N ARG A 599 -15.16 -3.69 -16.87
CA ARG A 599 -16.38 -3.12 -16.27
C ARG A 599 -16.18 -1.65 -15.88
N TYR A 600 -15.03 -1.32 -15.30
CA TYR A 600 -14.66 0.06 -15.02
C TYR A 600 -14.59 0.91 -16.29
N ALA A 601 -13.92 0.43 -17.34
CA ALA A 601 -13.81 1.13 -18.62
C ALA A 601 -15.19 1.38 -19.25
N LYS A 602 -16.05 0.36 -19.30
CA LYS A 602 -17.42 0.47 -19.83
C LYS A 602 -18.23 1.51 -19.04
N LYS A 603 -18.15 1.49 -17.71
CA LYS A 603 -18.85 2.47 -16.86
C LYS A 603 -18.39 3.90 -17.15
N ARG A 604 -17.09 4.12 -17.36
CA ARG A 604 -16.51 5.41 -17.73
C ARG A 604 -16.97 5.88 -19.12
N ILE A 605 -17.06 4.98 -20.08
CA ILE A 605 -17.54 5.25 -21.45
C ILE A 605 -19.03 5.64 -21.43
N PHE A 606 -19.86 4.94 -20.64
CA PHE A 606 -21.28 5.27 -20.49
C PHE A 606 -21.55 6.55 -19.72
N ASN A 607 -20.73 6.83 -18.70
CA ASN A 607 -20.86 8.02 -17.85
C ASN A 607 -19.50 8.70 -17.67
N PRO A 608 -19.11 9.61 -18.57
CA PRO A 608 -17.81 10.32 -18.52
C PRO A 608 -17.58 11.15 -17.25
N MET A 609 -18.63 11.43 -16.47
CA MET A 609 -18.52 12.14 -15.18
C MET A 609 -18.22 11.21 -14.00
N TYR A 610 -18.14 9.93 -14.23
CA TYR A 610 -17.78 8.92 -13.23
C TYR A 610 -16.24 8.76 -13.17
#